data_e47494a4d9f38092fe0c8adcbfdfdc93
#
_entry.id   e47494a4d9f38092fe0c8adcbfdfdc93
#
_cell.length_a   1.000
_cell.length_b   1.000
_cell.length_c   1.000
_cell.angle_alpha   90.00
_cell.angle_beta   90.00
_cell.angle_gamma   90.00
#
_symmetry.space_group_name_H-M   'P 1'
#
loop_
_entity.id
_entity.type
_entity.pdbx_description
1 polymer ?
#
loop_
_entity_poly.entity_id
_entity_poly.type
_entity_poly.pdbx_seq_one_letter_code
_entity_poly.pdbx_strand_id
1 'polypeptide(L)'
;MPNDERILETMPTGTLGLVATDSCIGLAQKVDAYLQGWREHREHQHANESAFKDYYKNSYIIKPSTPRFGSGEAKCVINQSVRGYDLYIMVDVTNYSLTYTVCGQTNHMSPDDHYADLKRVIAAAGGKARRITVIMPFLYESRQHKRTARESLDCALALQELVKMGVDNIITFDAHDPRVQNSIPLNGFETVQASYQFIKNLLRTEPDLQIDSNHMMVISPDEGGMGRAIYI
;
A
#
# COMPACT_ATOMS: atom_id res chain seq x y z
N MET A 1 10.49 -18.09 -11.72
CA MET A 1 11.05 -17.39 -10.55
C MET A 1 12.00 -16.35 -11.08
N PRO A 2 11.90 -15.07 -10.72
CA PRO A 2 12.96 -14.12 -11.08
C PRO A 2 14.27 -14.59 -10.44
N ASN A 3 15.37 -14.37 -11.14
CA ASN A 3 16.69 -14.83 -10.76
C ASN A 3 17.03 -14.30 -9.35
N ASP A 4 16.97 -15.16 -8.35
CA ASP A 4 17.13 -14.83 -6.93
C ASP A 4 18.49 -14.19 -6.60
N GLU A 5 19.51 -14.48 -7.41
CA GLU A 5 20.88 -14.00 -7.18
C GLU A 5 21.05 -12.48 -7.35
N ARG A 6 20.32 -11.84 -8.27
CA ARG A 6 20.45 -10.38 -8.52
C ARG A 6 19.82 -9.50 -7.41
N ILE A 7 18.87 -10.02 -6.68
CA ILE A 7 18.21 -9.28 -5.57
C ILE A 7 19.10 -9.25 -4.32
N LEU A 8 20.05 -10.17 -4.21
CA LEU A 8 20.93 -10.33 -3.05
C LEU A 8 22.10 -9.35 -3.02
N GLU A 9 22.45 -8.76 -4.16
CA GLU A 9 23.59 -7.82 -4.27
C GLU A 9 23.28 -6.39 -3.83
N THR A 10 22.00 -6.05 -3.63
CA THR A 10 21.60 -4.71 -3.17
C THR A 10 21.52 -4.63 -1.66
N MET A 11 22.30 -3.73 -1.08
CA MET A 11 22.24 -3.45 0.35
C MET A 11 20.87 -2.92 0.75
N PRO A 12 20.31 -3.37 1.89
CA PRO A 12 19.04 -2.86 2.38
C PRO A 12 19.12 -1.34 2.65
N THR A 13 18.09 -0.61 2.25
CA THR A 13 17.98 0.84 2.54
C THR A 13 17.96 1.10 4.05
N GLY A 14 17.36 0.21 4.80
CA GLY A 14 17.26 0.25 6.26
C GLY A 14 16.54 -0.98 6.78
N THR A 15 16.38 -1.06 8.10
CA THR A 15 15.57 -2.11 8.71
C THR A 15 14.12 -1.99 8.23
N LEU A 16 13.57 -3.08 7.66
CA LEU A 16 12.21 -3.09 7.16
C LEU A 16 11.20 -2.98 8.29
N GLY A 17 10.21 -2.11 8.14
CA GLY A 17 9.05 -2.00 9.00
C GLY A 17 7.77 -1.88 8.19
N LEU A 18 6.77 -2.69 8.53
CA LEU A 18 5.45 -2.69 7.90
C LEU A 18 4.44 -2.10 8.88
N VAL A 19 4.16 -0.81 8.75
CA VAL A 19 3.17 -0.12 9.60
C VAL A 19 1.78 -0.34 9.01
N ALA A 20 0.95 -1.10 9.71
CA ALA A 20 -0.40 -1.41 9.24
C ALA A 20 -1.45 -0.72 10.11
N THR A 21 -2.28 0.12 9.49
CA THR A 21 -3.50 0.62 10.13
C THR A 21 -4.51 -0.51 10.33
N ASP A 22 -5.45 -0.36 11.25
CA ASP A 22 -6.47 -1.38 11.49
C ASP A 22 -7.27 -1.70 10.22
N SER A 23 -7.43 -0.74 9.30
CA SER A 23 -8.14 -0.92 8.03
C SER A 23 -7.46 -1.91 7.07
N CYS A 24 -6.15 -2.10 7.20
CA CYS A 24 -5.35 -2.90 6.28
C CYS A 24 -4.60 -4.07 6.96
N ILE A 25 -4.87 -4.33 8.24
CA ILE A 25 -4.11 -5.31 9.03
C ILE A 25 -4.15 -6.72 8.45
N GLY A 26 -5.29 -7.16 7.91
CA GLY A 26 -5.43 -8.50 7.32
C GLY A 26 -4.55 -8.71 6.07
N LEU A 27 -4.41 -7.68 5.22
CA LEU A 27 -3.49 -7.72 4.09
C LEU A 27 -2.03 -7.67 4.57
N ALA A 28 -1.74 -6.81 5.53
CA ALA A 28 -0.40 -6.68 6.09
C ALA A 28 0.11 -7.99 6.72
N GLN A 29 -0.75 -8.74 7.40
CA GLN A 29 -0.41 -10.06 7.96
C GLN A 29 -0.02 -11.07 6.87
N LYS A 30 -0.72 -11.06 5.73
CA LYS A 30 -0.37 -11.91 4.58
C LYS A 30 0.99 -11.51 3.99
N VAL A 31 1.22 -10.20 3.82
CA VAL A 31 2.50 -9.67 3.33
C VAL A 31 3.63 -10.03 4.29
N ASP A 32 3.41 -9.88 5.60
CA ASP A 32 4.37 -10.22 6.64
C ASP A 32 4.79 -11.71 6.58
N ALA A 33 3.83 -12.61 6.44
CA ALA A 33 4.09 -14.04 6.29
C ALA A 33 4.93 -14.36 5.04
N TYR A 34 4.67 -13.71 3.91
CA TYR A 34 5.49 -13.86 2.70
C TYR A 34 6.92 -13.34 2.90
N LEU A 35 7.06 -12.20 3.56
CA LEU A 35 8.38 -11.60 3.84
C LEU A 35 9.21 -12.50 4.76
N GLN A 36 8.58 -13.07 5.80
CA GLN A 36 9.24 -14.03 6.69
C GLN A 36 9.77 -15.23 5.90
N GLY A 37 8.91 -15.91 5.12
CA GLY A 37 9.31 -17.07 4.34
C GLY A 37 10.42 -16.78 3.32
N TRP A 38 10.38 -15.62 2.66
CA TRP A 38 11.42 -15.24 1.71
C TRP A 38 12.76 -14.93 2.38
N ARG A 39 12.75 -14.29 3.55
CA ARG A 39 13.96 -13.85 4.25
C ARG A 39 14.58 -14.96 5.09
N GLU A 40 13.78 -15.89 5.62
CA GLU A 40 14.27 -17.04 6.33
C GLU A 40 15.25 -17.87 5.48
N HIS A 41 14.93 -18.14 4.21
CA HIS A 41 15.79 -18.87 3.28
C HIS A 41 17.15 -18.18 3.04
N ARG A 42 17.25 -16.87 3.32
CA ARG A 42 18.43 -16.03 3.04
C ARG A 42 19.19 -15.63 4.30
N GLU A 43 18.66 -15.90 5.48
CA GLU A 43 19.28 -15.52 6.75
C GLU A 43 20.70 -16.06 6.87
N HIS A 44 20.92 -17.29 6.46
CA HIS A 44 22.22 -17.95 6.56
C HIS A 44 23.28 -17.39 5.61
N GLN A 45 22.89 -16.74 4.52
CA GLN A 45 23.80 -16.22 3.52
C GLN A 45 24.52 -14.93 3.98
N HIS A 46 23.86 -14.14 4.85
CA HIS A 46 24.34 -12.83 5.29
C HIS A 46 24.42 -12.67 6.82
N ALA A 47 24.40 -13.79 7.56
CA ALA A 47 24.33 -13.78 9.03
C ALA A 47 25.44 -12.98 9.72
N ASN A 48 26.60 -12.83 9.08
CA ASN A 48 27.78 -12.12 9.63
C ASN A 48 27.96 -10.69 9.07
N GLU A 49 27.06 -10.22 8.24
CA GLU A 49 27.18 -8.91 7.61
C GLU A 49 26.39 -7.86 8.38
N SER A 50 27.08 -6.82 8.89
CA SER A 50 26.44 -5.75 9.69
C SER A 50 25.34 -5.00 8.93
N ALA A 51 25.44 -4.94 7.59
CA ALA A 51 24.43 -4.31 6.73
C ALA A 51 23.09 -5.05 6.72
N PHE A 52 23.10 -6.34 7.03
CA PHE A 52 21.92 -7.19 7.09
C PHE A 52 21.43 -7.43 8.52
N LYS A 53 21.95 -6.68 9.49
CA LYS A 53 21.44 -6.72 10.85
C LYS A 53 19.93 -6.44 10.86
N ASP A 54 19.17 -7.26 11.58
CA ASP A 54 17.71 -7.23 11.62
C ASP A 54 17.01 -7.46 10.25
N TYR A 55 17.73 -8.09 9.29
CA TYR A 55 17.16 -8.45 8.00
C TYR A 55 16.05 -9.49 8.16
N TYR A 56 16.29 -10.53 8.97
CA TYR A 56 15.28 -11.51 9.35
C TYR A 56 14.63 -11.10 10.68
N LYS A 57 13.31 -11.22 10.74
CA LYS A 57 12.48 -11.02 11.94
C LYS A 57 11.29 -11.95 11.91
N ASN A 58 10.82 -12.34 13.09
CA ASN A 58 9.59 -13.12 13.25
C ASN A 58 8.32 -12.34 12.86
N SER A 59 8.42 -11.01 12.75
CA SER A 59 7.39 -10.14 12.18
C SER A 59 7.98 -8.76 11.87
N TYR A 60 7.55 -8.19 10.77
CA TYR A 60 7.88 -6.82 10.34
C TYR A 60 6.77 -5.83 10.70
N ILE A 61 5.63 -6.33 11.21
CA ILE A 61 4.47 -5.50 11.52
C ILE A 61 4.76 -4.59 12.70
N ILE A 62 4.49 -3.31 12.49
CA ILE A 62 4.47 -2.26 13.50
C ILE A 62 3.02 -1.77 13.58
N LYS A 63 2.33 -2.09 14.68
CA LYS A 63 0.95 -1.68 14.85
C LYS A 63 0.88 -0.27 15.47
N PRO A 64 0.41 0.76 14.73
CA PRO A 64 0.11 2.06 15.30
C PRO A 64 -1.18 1.99 16.12
N SER A 65 -1.36 2.92 17.04
CA SER A 65 -2.62 3.14 17.73
C SER A 65 -3.17 4.50 17.33
N THR A 66 -4.43 4.53 16.88
CA THR A 66 -5.11 5.77 16.46
C THR A 66 -6.39 6.00 17.30
N PRO A 67 -6.24 6.24 18.62
CA PRO A 67 -7.40 6.45 19.48
C PRO A 67 -8.16 7.72 19.10
N ARG A 68 -9.51 7.64 19.17
CA ARG A 68 -10.41 8.76 18.98
C ARG A 68 -10.74 9.42 20.32
N PHE A 69 -10.81 10.74 20.30
CA PHE A 69 -11.37 11.52 21.40
C PHE A 69 -12.90 11.55 21.31
N GLY A 70 -13.57 11.96 22.36
CA GLY A 70 -15.03 12.08 22.39
C GLY A 70 -15.62 13.03 21.34
N SER A 71 -14.82 13.98 20.84
CA SER A 71 -15.15 14.88 19.74
C SER A 71 -15.03 14.25 18.34
N GLY A 72 -14.46 13.03 18.23
CA GLY A 72 -14.16 12.36 16.96
C GLY A 72 -12.74 12.65 16.42
N GLU A 73 -12.03 13.62 16.98
CA GLU A 73 -10.63 13.84 16.68
C GLU A 73 -9.79 12.63 17.07
N ALA A 74 -8.63 12.46 16.42
CA ALA A 74 -7.74 11.36 16.73
C ALA A 74 -6.29 11.80 16.87
N LYS A 75 -5.50 10.95 17.49
CA LYS A 75 -4.03 11.03 17.47
C LYS A 75 -3.46 9.70 17.00
N CYS A 76 -2.20 9.68 16.61
CA CYS A 76 -1.48 8.44 16.35
C CYS A 76 -0.33 8.28 17.33
N VAL A 77 -0.12 7.06 17.81
CA VAL A 77 1.02 6.66 18.63
C VAL A 77 1.67 5.43 18.00
N ILE A 78 2.99 5.50 17.79
CA ILE A 78 3.82 4.35 17.42
C ILE A 78 4.66 4.01 18.66
N ASN A 79 4.41 2.85 19.26
CA ASN A 79 4.97 2.48 20.56
C ASN A 79 6.40 1.93 20.50
N GLN A 80 7.02 1.92 19.32
CA GLN A 80 8.40 1.48 19.15
C GLN A 80 9.20 2.47 18.31
N SER A 81 10.53 2.41 18.40
CA SER A 81 11.40 3.25 17.59
C SER A 81 11.32 2.84 16.13
N VAL A 82 11.16 3.82 15.25
CA VAL A 82 11.22 3.66 13.78
C VAL A 82 12.43 4.37 13.18
N ARG A 83 13.40 4.75 14.02
CA ARG A 83 14.62 5.45 13.61
C ARG A 83 15.44 4.60 12.65
N GLY A 84 15.72 5.15 11.46
CA GLY A 84 16.51 4.48 10.43
C GLY A 84 15.77 3.36 9.67
N TYR A 85 14.48 3.17 9.95
CA TYR A 85 13.69 2.17 9.24
C TYR A 85 13.36 2.59 7.80
N ASP A 86 13.31 1.60 6.94
CA ASP A 86 12.60 1.65 5.66
C ASP A 86 11.15 1.25 5.94
N LEU A 87 10.26 2.27 6.04
CA LEU A 87 8.88 2.08 6.45
C LEU A 87 7.94 1.94 5.27
N TYR A 88 7.12 0.90 5.31
CA TYR A 88 5.98 0.72 4.42
C TYR A 88 4.69 0.88 5.24
N ILE A 89 3.91 1.92 4.96
CA ILE A 89 2.67 2.22 5.67
C ILE A 89 1.51 1.74 4.81
N MET A 90 0.73 0.79 5.34
CA MET A 90 -0.42 0.20 4.65
C MET A 90 -1.72 0.74 5.22
N VAL A 91 -2.61 1.20 4.33
CA VAL A 91 -3.94 1.68 4.65
C VAL A 91 -4.94 1.29 3.56
N ASP A 92 -6.07 0.72 3.96
CA ASP A 92 -7.23 0.55 3.09
C ASP A 92 -8.24 1.66 3.38
N VAL A 93 -8.33 2.63 2.48
CA VAL A 93 -9.24 3.77 2.62
C VAL A 93 -10.70 3.42 2.34
N THR A 94 -10.95 2.22 1.80
CA THR A 94 -12.31 1.76 1.47
C THR A 94 -12.92 0.85 2.54
N ASN A 95 -12.19 0.57 3.61
CA ASN A 95 -12.67 -0.31 4.68
C ASN A 95 -13.77 0.35 5.51
N TYR A 96 -15.02 0.06 5.17
CA TYR A 96 -16.20 0.57 5.84
C TYR A 96 -16.60 -0.22 7.10
N SER A 97 -15.90 -1.30 7.42
CA SER A 97 -16.24 -2.16 8.57
C SER A 97 -15.82 -1.56 9.92
N LEU A 98 -14.83 -0.65 9.92
CA LEU A 98 -14.35 -0.03 11.14
C LEU A 98 -15.28 1.09 11.59
N THR A 99 -15.47 1.17 12.91
CA THR A 99 -16.34 2.15 13.54
C THR A 99 -15.64 2.88 14.68
N TYR A 100 -16.14 4.06 15.00
CA TYR A 100 -15.78 4.80 16.21
C TYR A 100 -17.01 5.51 16.79
N THR A 101 -16.94 5.88 18.07
CA THR A 101 -18.05 6.51 18.75
C THR A 101 -17.78 7.98 18.99
N VAL A 102 -18.75 8.84 18.64
CA VAL A 102 -18.77 10.27 18.93
C VAL A 102 -20.08 10.61 19.62
N CYS A 103 -20.00 11.21 20.79
CA CYS A 103 -21.19 11.61 21.56
C CYS A 103 -22.23 10.46 21.73
N GLY A 104 -21.75 9.23 21.92
CA GLY A 104 -22.60 8.05 22.07
C GLY A 104 -23.15 7.46 20.77
N GLN A 105 -22.87 8.06 19.62
CA GLN A 105 -23.27 7.56 18.30
C GLN A 105 -22.14 6.78 17.63
N THR A 106 -22.47 5.61 17.07
CA THR A 106 -21.52 4.80 16.29
C THR A 106 -21.46 5.33 14.87
N ASN A 107 -20.25 5.63 14.39
CA ASN A 107 -19.97 6.10 13.04
C ASN A 107 -19.06 5.12 12.35
N HIS A 108 -19.32 4.81 11.08
CA HIS A 108 -18.39 4.08 10.24
C HIS A 108 -17.28 5.01 9.77
N MET A 109 -16.06 4.49 9.69
CA MET A 109 -14.94 5.25 9.15
C MET A 109 -15.14 5.48 7.65
N SER A 110 -15.06 6.74 7.25
CA SER A 110 -15.07 7.16 5.85
C SER A 110 -13.66 7.03 5.23
N PRO A 111 -13.53 7.12 3.89
CA PRO A 111 -12.24 7.25 3.24
C PRO A 111 -11.40 8.42 3.80
N ASP A 112 -12.04 9.54 4.14
CA ASP A 112 -11.39 10.70 4.74
C ASP A 112 -10.84 10.40 6.14
N ASP A 113 -11.58 9.62 6.95
CA ASP A 113 -11.11 9.19 8.26
C ASP A 113 -9.85 8.33 8.14
N HIS A 114 -9.83 7.37 7.22
CA HIS A 114 -8.68 6.52 6.96
C HIS A 114 -7.49 7.31 6.42
N TYR A 115 -7.74 8.23 5.50
CA TYR A 115 -6.70 9.10 4.96
C TYR A 115 -6.14 10.06 6.02
N ALA A 116 -6.99 10.58 6.91
CA ALA A 116 -6.55 11.37 8.05
C ALA A 116 -5.72 10.54 9.03
N ASP A 117 -6.06 9.28 9.27
CA ASP A 117 -5.26 8.38 10.11
C ASP A 117 -3.93 8.03 9.46
N LEU A 118 -3.87 7.83 8.14
CA LEU A 118 -2.61 7.70 7.39
C LEU A 118 -1.69 8.90 7.65
N LYS A 119 -2.20 10.12 7.52
CA LYS A 119 -1.42 11.34 7.78
C LYS A 119 -0.90 11.41 9.22
N ARG A 120 -1.70 10.98 10.20
CA ARG A 120 -1.28 10.89 11.60
C ARG A 120 -0.15 9.88 11.81
N VAL A 121 -0.21 8.73 11.12
CA VAL A 121 0.85 7.72 11.14
C VAL A 121 2.15 8.28 10.56
N ILE A 122 2.08 8.92 9.39
CA ILE A 122 3.23 9.57 8.75
C ILE A 122 3.83 10.62 9.68
N ALA A 123 3.01 11.48 10.29
CA ALA A 123 3.47 12.51 11.24
C ALA A 123 4.13 11.89 12.49
N ALA A 124 3.60 10.78 13.01
CA ALA A 124 4.19 10.09 14.16
C ALA A 124 5.54 9.44 13.83
N ALA A 125 5.76 9.01 12.58
CA ALA A 125 7.02 8.47 12.08
C ALA A 125 7.98 9.56 11.58
N GLY A 126 7.48 10.77 11.35
CA GLY A 126 8.19 11.85 10.65
C GLY A 126 9.55 12.22 11.26
N GLY A 127 10.54 12.45 10.39
CA GLY A 127 11.90 12.84 10.75
C GLY A 127 12.75 11.74 11.41
N LYS A 128 12.26 10.50 11.52
CA LYS A 128 12.95 9.38 12.16
C LYS A 128 13.18 8.20 11.22
N ALA A 129 12.21 7.88 10.37
CA ALA A 129 12.36 6.88 9.33
C ALA A 129 13.39 7.32 8.29
N ARG A 130 14.07 6.37 7.67
CA ARG A 130 15.01 6.65 6.58
C ARG A 130 14.29 6.87 5.26
N ARG A 131 13.22 6.12 5.02
CA ARG A 131 12.35 6.21 3.87
C ARG A 131 10.92 5.87 4.28
N ILE A 132 9.93 6.51 3.66
CA ILE A 132 8.52 6.21 3.87
C ILE A 132 7.89 5.87 2.52
N THR A 133 7.38 4.66 2.41
CA THR A 133 6.55 4.22 1.29
C THR A 133 5.13 4.00 1.77
N VAL A 134 4.14 4.57 1.09
CA VAL A 134 2.72 4.37 1.39
C VAL A 134 2.16 3.33 0.43
N ILE A 135 1.46 2.33 0.96
CA ILE A 135 0.71 1.33 0.18
C ILE A 135 -0.77 1.55 0.43
N MET A 136 -1.47 2.00 -0.60
CA MET A 136 -2.93 2.10 -0.63
C MET A 136 -3.47 1.14 -1.68
N PRO A 137 -4.01 -0.05 -1.31
CA PRO A 137 -4.58 -0.97 -2.28
C PRO A 137 -5.62 -0.32 -3.19
N PHE A 138 -6.44 0.56 -2.64
CA PHE A 138 -7.29 1.49 -3.38
C PHE A 138 -6.76 2.91 -3.19
N LEU A 139 -6.42 3.60 -4.28
CA LEU A 139 -5.89 4.95 -4.21
C LEU A 139 -6.98 5.93 -3.79
N TYR A 140 -6.72 6.68 -2.69
CA TYR A 140 -7.62 7.70 -2.20
C TYR A 140 -7.91 8.76 -3.28
N GLU A 141 -9.18 9.11 -3.46
CA GLU A 141 -9.68 10.07 -4.45
C GLU A 141 -9.28 9.76 -5.91
N SER A 142 -8.98 8.50 -6.24
CA SER A 142 -8.47 8.13 -7.57
C SER A 142 -9.43 8.46 -8.73
N ARG A 143 -10.74 8.57 -8.46
CA ARG A 143 -11.73 8.97 -9.46
C ARG A 143 -11.68 10.45 -9.79
N GLN A 144 -11.20 11.29 -8.87
CA GLN A 144 -10.99 12.72 -9.05
C GLN A 144 -9.58 13.02 -9.57
N HIS A 145 -9.23 12.40 -10.71
CA HIS A 145 -7.91 12.44 -11.34
C HIS A 145 -7.76 13.53 -12.41
N LYS A 146 -8.85 14.13 -12.88
CA LYS A 146 -8.88 15.21 -13.87
C LYS A 146 -9.94 16.22 -13.51
N ARG A 147 -9.79 17.42 -14.04
CA ARG A 147 -10.71 18.54 -13.85
C ARG A 147 -11.13 19.09 -15.20
N THR A 148 -12.43 19.21 -15.44
CA THR A 148 -13.01 19.73 -16.68
C THR A 148 -13.73 21.05 -16.50
N ALA A 149 -14.06 21.42 -15.26
CA ALA A 149 -14.76 22.64 -14.90
C ALA A 149 -14.19 23.23 -13.60
N ARG A 150 -15.01 23.91 -12.81
CA ARG A 150 -14.66 24.43 -11.46
C ARG A 150 -14.82 23.30 -10.42
N GLU A 151 -13.97 22.30 -10.52
CA GLU A 151 -13.95 21.11 -9.67
C GLU A 151 -12.66 21.11 -8.85
N SER A 152 -12.68 20.47 -7.71
CA SER A 152 -11.45 20.12 -6.99
C SER A 152 -10.66 19.06 -7.75
N LEU A 153 -9.36 18.94 -7.49
CA LEU A 153 -8.50 17.90 -8.03
C LEU A 153 -7.91 17.08 -6.88
N ASP A 154 -8.80 16.38 -6.19
CA ASP A 154 -8.50 15.84 -4.87
C ASP A 154 -7.44 14.74 -4.88
N CYS A 155 -7.38 13.91 -5.93
CA CYS A 155 -6.32 12.91 -6.06
C CYS A 155 -4.94 13.56 -6.11
N ALA A 156 -4.76 14.59 -6.93
CA ALA A 156 -3.48 15.28 -7.04
C ALA A 156 -3.11 16.01 -5.75
N LEU A 157 -4.08 16.66 -5.10
CA LEU A 157 -3.86 17.35 -3.82
C LEU A 157 -3.45 16.37 -2.73
N ALA A 158 -4.11 15.21 -2.64
CA ALA A 158 -3.78 14.17 -1.68
C ALA A 158 -2.38 13.62 -1.89
N LEU A 159 -1.99 13.30 -3.13
CA LEU A 159 -0.64 12.83 -3.45
C LEU A 159 0.42 13.87 -3.08
N GLN A 160 0.20 15.13 -3.44
CA GLN A 160 1.10 16.24 -3.10
C GLN A 160 1.20 16.47 -1.59
N GLU A 161 0.11 16.31 -0.84
CA GLU A 161 0.11 16.41 0.62
C GLU A 161 0.99 15.34 1.23
N LEU A 162 0.86 14.07 0.81
CA LEU A 162 1.69 12.98 1.31
C LEU A 162 3.17 13.22 1.02
N VAL A 163 3.51 13.67 -0.18
CA VAL A 163 4.90 14.01 -0.56
C VAL A 163 5.44 15.15 0.32
N LYS A 164 4.66 16.20 0.56
CA LYS A 164 5.05 17.30 1.47
C LYS A 164 5.25 16.85 2.90
N MET A 165 4.58 15.77 3.32
CA MET A 165 4.77 15.14 4.63
C MET A 165 6.00 14.22 4.72
N GLY A 166 6.74 14.04 3.61
CA GLY A 166 7.96 13.23 3.56
C GLY A 166 7.75 11.80 3.09
N VAL A 167 6.70 11.53 2.32
CA VAL A 167 6.52 10.25 1.64
C VAL A 167 7.38 10.23 0.39
N ASP A 168 8.23 9.20 0.27
CA ASP A 168 9.14 9.01 -0.86
C ASP A 168 8.46 8.29 -2.03
N ASN A 169 7.66 7.26 -1.72
CA ASN A 169 7.01 6.41 -2.72
C ASN A 169 5.57 6.12 -2.35
N ILE A 170 4.71 5.97 -3.37
CA ILE A 170 3.32 5.56 -3.23
C ILE A 170 3.07 4.35 -4.13
N ILE A 171 2.51 3.29 -3.56
CA ILE A 171 2.15 2.05 -4.27
C ILE A 171 0.64 1.86 -4.16
N THR A 172 0.00 1.60 -5.29
CA THR A 172 -1.43 1.28 -5.36
C THR A 172 -1.69 0.13 -6.33
N PHE A 173 -2.89 -0.46 -6.28
CA PHE A 173 -3.30 -1.45 -7.28
C PHE A 173 -4.27 -0.80 -8.26
N ASP A 174 -4.00 -0.98 -9.55
CA ASP A 174 -4.87 -0.60 -10.67
C ASP A 174 -5.49 0.79 -10.50
N ALA A 175 -4.65 1.82 -10.42
CA ALA A 175 -5.10 3.21 -10.32
C ALA A 175 -6.12 3.52 -11.43
N HIS A 176 -7.20 4.22 -11.07
CA HIS A 176 -8.27 4.56 -12.02
C HIS A 176 -7.74 5.27 -13.27
N ASP A 177 -6.76 6.13 -13.10
CA ASP A 177 -5.95 6.70 -14.18
C ASP A 177 -4.48 6.80 -13.71
N PRO A 178 -3.54 6.04 -14.29
CA PRO A 178 -2.14 6.05 -13.86
C PRO A 178 -1.43 7.40 -14.08
N ARG A 179 -2.01 8.31 -14.88
CA ARG A 179 -1.44 9.64 -15.12
C ARG A 179 -1.48 10.55 -13.88
N VAL A 180 -2.16 10.14 -12.80
CA VAL A 180 -2.10 10.85 -11.50
C VAL A 180 -0.67 10.99 -10.97
N GLN A 181 0.25 10.09 -11.37
CA GLN A 181 1.68 10.20 -11.07
C GLN A 181 2.30 11.55 -11.53
N ASN A 182 1.73 12.18 -12.56
CA ASN A 182 2.21 13.46 -13.06
C ASN A 182 2.05 14.61 -12.04
N SER A 183 1.24 14.42 -11.00
CA SER A 183 1.10 15.40 -9.91
C SER A 183 2.27 15.43 -8.94
N ILE A 184 3.10 14.37 -8.95
CA ILE A 184 4.26 14.18 -8.06
C ILE A 184 5.49 13.69 -8.85
N PRO A 185 5.99 14.45 -9.83
CA PRO A 185 6.96 13.97 -10.83
C PRO A 185 8.35 13.64 -10.26
N LEU A 186 8.65 14.04 -9.03
CA LEU A 186 9.94 13.78 -8.37
C LEU A 186 9.89 12.63 -7.36
N ASN A 187 8.72 12.03 -7.15
CA ASN A 187 8.52 10.94 -6.19
C ASN A 187 8.09 9.65 -6.89
N GLY A 188 8.41 8.52 -6.27
CA GLY A 188 8.00 7.22 -6.79
C GLY A 188 6.49 7.04 -6.72
N PHE A 189 5.89 6.62 -7.83
CA PHE A 189 4.49 6.20 -7.89
C PHE A 189 4.39 4.91 -8.70
N GLU A 190 3.86 3.87 -8.07
CA GLU A 190 3.70 2.57 -8.72
C GLU A 190 2.23 2.15 -8.67
N THR A 191 1.70 1.79 -9.84
CA THR A 191 0.39 1.15 -9.95
C THR A 191 0.58 -0.29 -10.39
N VAL A 192 0.32 -1.22 -9.48
CA VAL A 192 0.47 -2.66 -9.72
C VAL A 192 -0.80 -3.18 -10.36
N GLN A 193 -0.69 -3.76 -11.54
CA GLN A 193 -1.83 -4.38 -12.21
C GLN A 193 -2.02 -5.82 -11.72
N ALA A 194 -3.24 -6.15 -11.33
CA ALA A 194 -3.59 -7.44 -10.78
C ALA A 194 -3.86 -8.53 -11.84
N SER A 195 -3.96 -8.15 -13.13
CA SER A 195 -4.36 -9.03 -14.24
C SER A 195 -3.57 -10.34 -14.28
N TYR A 196 -2.24 -10.26 -14.18
CA TYR A 196 -1.40 -11.45 -14.17
C TYR A 196 -1.75 -12.41 -13.03
N GLN A 197 -1.99 -11.90 -11.84
CA GLN A 197 -2.32 -12.73 -10.68
C GLN A 197 -3.71 -13.36 -10.81
N PHE A 198 -4.67 -12.64 -11.40
CA PHE A 198 -6.00 -13.18 -11.68
C PHE A 198 -5.93 -14.31 -12.70
N ILE A 199 -5.25 -14.11 -13.82
CA ILE A 199 -5.09 -15.15 -14.86
C ILE A 199 -4.36 -16.36 -14.28
N LYS A 200 -3.24 -16.14 -13.59
CA LYS A 200 -2.48 -17.23 -12.96
C LYS A 200 -3.33 -18.03 -11.96
N ASN A 201 -4.15 -17.36 -11.16
CA ASN A 201 -5.03 -18.05 -10.22
C ASN A 201 -6.16 -18.78 -10.94
N LEU A 202 -6.75 -18.16 -11.95
CA LEU A 202 -7.80 -18.76 -12.77
C LEU A 202 -7.31 -20.08 -13.41
N LEU A 203 -6.14 -20.07 -14.05
CA LEU A 203 -5.54 -21.28 -14.63
C LEU A 203 -5.23 -22.37 -13.61
N ARG A 204 -4.98 -21.98 -12.35
CA ARG A 204 -4.74 -22.96 -11.27
C ARG A 204 -6.03 -23.55 -10.73
N THR A 205 -7.10 -22.77 -10.68
CA THR A 205 -8.41 -23.22 -10.14
C THR A 205 -9.25 -23.93 -11.18
N GLU A 206 -9.08 -23.60 -12.46
CA GLU A 206 -9.82 -24.13 -13.59
C GLU A 206 -8.84 -24.78 -14.60
N PRO A 207 -8.34 -26.02 -14.33
CA PRO A 207 -7.32 -26.68 -15.16
C PRO A 207 -7.75 -26.94 -16.59
N ASP A 208 -9.06 -27.07 -16.82
CA ASP A 208 -9.65 -27.35 -18.14
C ASP A 208 -9.90 -26.07 -18.97
N LEU A 209 -9.58 -24.89 -18.43
CA LEU A 209 -9.77 -23.63 -19.12
C LEU A 209 -8.82 -23.53 -20.32
N GLN A 210 -9.41 -23.34 -21.50
CA GLN A 210 -8.66 -23.13 -22.74
C GLN A 210 -8.59 -21.64 -23.04
N ILE A 211 -7.35 -21.10 -23.09
CA ILE A 211 -7.09 -19.69 -23.43
C ILE A 211 -6.73 -19.60 -24.91
N ASP A 212 -7.75 -19.59 -25.75
CA ASP A 212 -7.62 -19.36 -27.17
C ASP A 212 -8.84 -18.56 -27.68
N SER A 213 -8.77 -18.08 -28.92
CA SER A 213 -9.80 -17.25 -29.52
C SER A 213 -11.17 -17.92 -29.70
N ASN A 214 -11.25 -19.26 -29.62
CA ASN A 214 -12.48 -20.00 -29.76
C ASN A 214 -13.18 -20.27 -28.42
N HIS A 215 -12.45 -20.26 -27.34
CA HIS A 215 -12.95 -20.69 -26.02
C HIS A 215 -12.96 -19.56 -24.98
N MET A 216 -12.24 -18.45 -25.21
CA MET A 216 -12.18 -17.35 -24.26
C MET A 216 -12.40 -15.99 -24.94
N MET A 217 -13.20 -15.16 -24.29
CA MET A 217 -13.40 -13.76 -24.68
C MET A 217 -13.26 -12.86 -23.47
N VAL A 218 -12.50 -11.77 -23.61
CA VAL A 218 -12.40 -10.71 -22.59
C VAL A 218 -13.39 -9.60 -22.98
N ILE A 219 -14.27 -9.23 -22.05
CA ILE A 219 -15.30 -8.21 -22.28
C ILE A 219 -15.07 -7.07 -21.30
N SER A 220 -14.95 -5.84 -21.83
CA SER A 220 -14.98 -4.64 -20.99
C SER A 220 -16.42 -4.26 -20.65
N PRO A 221 -16.74 -3.91 -19.39
CA PRO A 221 -18.09 -3.48 -18.99
C PRO A 221 -18.48 -2.12 -19.59
N ASP A 222 -17.51 -1.27 -19.88
CA ASP A 222 -17.69 0.08 -20.43
C ASP A 222 -16.44 0.56 -21.17
N GLU A 223 -16.52 1.76 -21.76
CA GLU A 223 -15.40 2.38 -22.48
C GLU A 223 -14.21 2.67 -21.55
N GLY A 224 -14.47 3.02 -20.30
CA GLY A 224 -13.42 3.29 -19.29
C GLY A 224 -12.60 2.06 -18.92
N GLY A 225 -13.20 0.86 -19.01
CA GLY A 225 -12.54 -0.42 -18.75
C GLY A 225 -11.75 -0.99 -19.93
N MET A 226 -11.89 -0.41 -21.14
CA MET A 226 -11.33 -0.98 -22.37
C MET A 226 -9.81 -1.16 -22.30
N GLY A 227 -9.07 -0.18 -21.75
CA GLY A 227 -7.63 -0.28 -21.60
C GLY A 227 -7.18 -1.44 -20.70
N ARG A 228 -7.97 -1.76 -19.66
CA ARG A 228 -7.71 -2.92 -18.79
C ARG A 228 -8.02 -4.23 -19.52
N ALA A 229 -9.11 -4.28 -20.28
CA ALA A 229 -9.47 -5.47 -21.05
C ALA A 229 -8.43 -5.80 -22.14
N ILE A 230 -7.83 -4.78 -22.76
CA ILE A 230 -6.76 -4.98 -23.77
C ILE A 230 -5.46 -5.46 -23.11
N TYR A 231 -5.22 -5.09 -21.86
CA TYR A 231 -4.01 -5.47 -21.13
C TYR A 231 -4.02 -6.95 -20.70
N ILE A 232 -5.18 -7.57 -20.57
CA ILE A 232 -5.36 -9.00 -20.24
C ILE A 232 -5.07 -9.88 -21.45
#